data_82f4aa5a3d8a2e9594695c3a5e87d4d3
#
_entry.id   82f4aa5a3d8a2e9594695c3a5e87d4d3
#
_cell.length_a   1.000
_cell.length_b   1.000
_cell.length_c   1.000
_cell.angle_alpha   90.00
_cell.angle_beta   90.00
_cell.angle_gamma   90.00
#
_symmetry.space_group_name_H-M   'P 1'
#
loop_
_entity.id
_entity.type
_entity.pdbx_description
1 polymer ?
#
loop_
_entity_poly.entity_id
_entity_poly.type
_entity_poly.pdbx_seq_one_letter_code
_entity_poly.pdbx_strand_id
1 'polypeptide(L)'
;MSRRVALALAAASVVALTGCDGVVGARMTFDDTEKAKVTDIVLDGGSGDVQISTGSVTETRIKRVIRGSTDPGPSYQLTGSTLTLATDCGANCHVNYEITAPAGVAVRGELRSGDLGVSGAGTVDLKLTSGDVTVDSATGPVSIEATSGDLLVSDAPSLTVELTSGDITAERIAGPIKARATSGDMQLDISAPASVTASVQSGDLTLLVPEGAYQVRTDTGSGDATAEDVPNDPSAKNILDLRTRSGDLLVSTR
;
A
#
# COMPACT_ATOMS: atom_id res chain seq x y z
N MET A 1 27.30 0.66 41.51
CA MET A 1 26.75 1.26 40.28
C MET A 1 25.40 0.57 39.99
N SER A 2 24.32 1.13 40.46
CA SER A 2 22.98 0.54 40.39
C SER A 2 22.28 1.00 39.10
N ARG A 3 22.02 0.08 38.21
CA ARG A 3 21.17 0.30 37.02
C ARG A 3 19.72 0.45 37.47
N ARG A 4 19.19 1.65 37.33
CA ARG A 4 17.76 1.91 37.51
C ARG A 4 17.05 1.50 36.20
N VAL A 5 16.31 0.39 36.27
CA VAL A 5 15.34 0.00 35.25
C VAL A 5 14.12 0.87 35.45
N ALA A 6 13.81 1.74 34.51
CA ALA A 6 12.57 2.50 34.50
C ALA A 6 11.47 1.58 33.96
N LEU A 7 10.59 1.11 34.85
CA LEU A 7 9.33 0.47 34.44
C LEU A 7 8.37 1.59 33.96
N ALA A 8 8.02 1.56 32.67
CA ALA A 8 6.90 2.32 32.14
C ALA A 8 5.61 1.55 32.49
N LEU A 9 4.76 2.13 33.34
CA LEU A 9 3.41 1.61 33.57
C LEU A 9 2.52 2.01 32.39
N ALA A 10 2.13 1.03 31.58
CA ALA A 10 1.04 1.17 30.62
C ALA A 10 -0.29 1.01 31.37
N ALA A 11 -1.15 2.02 31.33
CA ALA A 11 -2.50 1.94 31.84
C ALA A 11 -3.39 1.30 30.77
N ALA A 12 -3.72 0.01 30.93
CA ALA A 12 -4.68 -0.69 30.09
C ALA A 12 -6.10 -0.46 30.62
N SER A 13 -6.95 0.22 29.85
CA SER A 13 -8.38 0.35 30.13
C SER A 13 -9.13 -0.79 29.45
N VAL A 14 -9.60 -1.76 30.23
CA VAL A 14 -10.45 -2.85 29.75
C VAL A 14 -11.91 -2.44 29.87
N VAL A 15 -12.60 -2.24 28.74
CA VAL A 15 -14.05 -2.07 28.71
C VAL A 15 -14.67 -3.43 28.32
N ALA A 16 -15.22 -4.13 29.29
CA ALA A 16 -15.97 -5.36 29.07
C ALA A 16 -17.46 -5.03 28.81
N LEU A 17 -17.93 -5.26 27.59
CA LEU A 17 -19.35 -5.27 27.23
C LEU A 17 -19.84 -6.72 27.20
N THR A 18 -20.61 -7.11 28.18
CA THR A 18 -21.30 -8.42 28.20
C THR A 18 -22.59 -8.33 27.40
N GLY A 19 -22.61 -8.93 26.22
CA GLY A 19 -23.80 -9.18 25.42
C GLY A 19 -23.81 -10.64 25.01
N CYS A 20 -24.86 -11.41 25.40
CA CYS A 20 -25.10 -12.79 25.02
C CYS A 20 -25.53 -12.86 23.56
N ASP A 21 -24.83 -13.63 22.72
CA ASP A 21 -25.36 -14.71 21.86
C ASP A 21 -24.29 -15.17 20.84
N GLY A 22 -24.06 -16.49 20.80
CA GLY A 22 -23.27 -17.15 19.78
C GLY A 22 -21.76 -16.97 19.97
N VAL A 23 -20.99 -18.02 19.77
CA VAL A 23 -19.52 -18.06 19.88
C VAL A 23 -18.89 -17.11 18.85
N VAL A 24 -19.02 -15.82 19.07
CA VAL A 24 -18.22 -14.78 18.43
C VAL A 24 -16.95 -14.72 19.26
N GLY A 25 -15.81 -15.08 18.68
CA GLY A 25 -14.52 -15.01 19.35
C GLY A 25 -14.33 -13.66 20.07
N ALA A 26 -13.67 -13.67 21.20
CA ALA A 26 -13.44 -12.47 22.00
C ALA A 26 -12.84 -11.36 21.12
N ARG A 27 -13.43 -10.16 21.19
CA ARG A 27 -12.90 -8.95 20.57
C ARG A 27 -12.26 -8.08 21.66
N MET A 28 -10.99 -7.86 21.56
CA MET A 28 -10.23 -7.01 22.47
C MET A 28 -9.65 -5.83 21.73
N THR A 29 -9.71 -4.64 22.35
CA THR A 29 -9.13 -3.41 21.78
C THR A 29 -8.09 -2.89 22.75
N PHE A 30 -6.93 -2.53 22.24
CA PHE A 30 -5.82 -1.96 22.97
C PHE A 30 -5.39 -0.67 22.29
N ASP A 31 -5.08 0.34 23.10
CA ASP A 31 -4.56 1.62 22.65
C ASP A 31 -3.21 1.86 23.34
N ASP A 32 -2.15 1.85 22.55
CA ASP A 32 -0.78 2.03 23.02
C ASP A 32 -0.17 3.31 22.42
N THR A 33 0.82 3.88 23.09
CA THR A 33 1.56 5.04 22.59
C THR A 33 3.04 4.83 22.78
N GLU A 34 3.79 4.88 21.68
CA GLU A 34 5.24 4.81 21.66
C GLU A 34 5.83 6.22 21.53
N LYS A 35 6.62 6.61 22.57
CA LYS A 35 7.30 7.91 22.61
C LYS A 35 8.63 7.91 21.87
N ALA A 36 9.19 6.73 21.62
CA ALA A 36 10.38 6.62 20.80
C ALA A 36 10.05 6.99 19.36
N LYS A 37 10.99 7.66 18.69
CA LYS A 37 10.81 8.06 17.30
C LYS A 37 10.79 6.81 16.42
N VAL A 38 9.64 6.51 15.81
CA VAL A 38 9.49 5.48 14.78
C VAL A 38 9.88 6.09 13.43
N THR A 39 10.74 5.41 12.67
CA THR A 39 11.14 5.76 11.31
C THR A 39 10.74 4.70 10.30
N ASP A 40 10.51 3.46 10.76
CA ASP A 40 10.16 2.32 9.95
C ASP A 40 9.01 1.55 10.58
N ILE A 41 8.00 1.22 9.79
CA ILE A 41 6.95 0.27 10.13
C ILE A 41 7.11 -0.95 9.25
N VAL A 42 7.20 -2.12 9.88
CA VAL A 42 7.39 -3.41 9.20
C VAL A 42 6.16 -4.28 9.44
N LEU A 43 5.52 -4.71 8.36
CA LEU A 43 4.45 -5.69 8.41
C LEU A 43 5.07 -7.10 8.37
N ASP A 44 4.73 -7.94 9.34
CA ASP A 44 5.28 -9.30 9.48
C ASP A 44 4.17 -10.32 9.25
N GLY A 45 3.80 -10.49 7.98
CA GLY A 45 2.86 -11.49 7.50
C GLY A 45 1.50 -11.48 8.19
N GLY A 46 0.75 -12.56 8.02
CA GLY A 46 -0.52 -12.79 8.71
C GLY A 46 -1.75 -12.28 7.96
N SER A 47 -2.87 -12.22 8.69
CA SER A 47 -4.19 -11.90 8.12
C SER A 47 -4.91 -10.91 9.03
N GLY A 48 -4.95 -9.68 8.65
CA GLY A 48 -5.61 -8.61 9.41
C GLY A 48 -5.46 -7.29 8.66
N ASP A 49 -6.43 -6.41 8.84
CA ASP A 49 -6.42 -5.11 8.19
C ASP A 49 -5.46 -4.16 8.89
N VAL A 50 -4.75 -3.37 8.12
CA VAL A 50 -3.79 -2.41 8.64
C VAL A 50 -4.06 -1.03 8.03
N GLN A 51 -4.31 -0.04 8.89
CA GLN A 51 -4.43 1.34 8.48
C GLN A 51 -3.29 2.16 9.10
N ILE A 52 -2.46 2.75 8.26
CA ILE A 52 -1.34 3.60 8.67
C ILE A 52 -1.57 5.01 8.15
N SER A 53 -1.61 5.98 9.05
CA SER A 53 -1.68 7.40 8.71
C SER A 53 -0.47 8.11 9.30
N THR A 54 0.22 8.92 8.51
CA THR A 54 1.35 9.70 9.00
C THR A 54 1.04 11.20 8.98
N GLY A 55 1.66 11.95 9.87
CA GLY A 55 1.39 13.38 9.97
C GLY A 55 2.27 14.12 10.97
N SER A 56 1.84 15.33 11.32
CA SER A 56 2.58 16.21 12.24
C SER A 56 2.41 15.79 13.71
N VAL A 57 2.74 14.53 14.01
CA VAL A 57 2.76 13.99 15.36
C VAL A 57 4.19 13.66 15.78
N THR A 58 4.47 13.65 17.07
CA THR A 58 5.80 13.34 17.62
C THR A 58 5.88 11.94 18.24
N GLU A 59 4.74 11.34 18.50
CA GLU A 59 4.60 10.01 19.11
C GLU A 59 3.82 9.10 18.16
N THR A 60 4.07 7.80 18.22
CA THR A 60 3.31 6.83 17.44
C THR A 60 2.20 6.24 18.28
N ARG A 61 0.95 6.37 17.81
CA ARG A 61 -0.22 5.75 18.42
C ARG A 61 -0.54 4.45 17.70
N ILE A 62 -0.82 3.41 18.48
CA ILE A 62 -1.05 2.05 17.99
C ILE A 62 -2.37 1.58 18.60
N LYS A 63 -3.41 1.54 17.79
CA LYS A 63 -4.66 0.90 18.18
C LYS A 63 -4.72 -0.48 17.56
N ARG A 64 -4.98 -1.50 18.38
CA ARG A 64 -5.06 -2.89 17.99
C ARG A 64 -6.43 -3.46 18.32
N VAL A 65 -7.02 -4.14 17.35
CA VAL A 65 -8.27 -4.89 17.53
C VAL A 65 -7.98 -6.36 17.28
N ILE A 66 -7.99 -7.14 18.33
CA ILE A 66 -7.70 -8.58 18.29
C ILE A 66 -9.00 -9.37 18.33
N ARG A 67 -9.14 -10.32 17.44
CA ARG A 67 -10.28 -11.22 17.34
C ARG A 67 -9.83 -12.66 17.36
N GLY A 68 -10.50 -13.49 18.17
CA GLY A 68 -10.32 -14.95 18.18
C GLY A 68 -9.47 -15.51 19.31
N SER A 69 -8.59 -14.74 19.96
CA SER A 69 -7.77 -15.21 21.10
C SER A 69 -8.29 -14.71 22.45
N THR A 70 -8.08 -15.49 23.49
CA THR A 70 -8.30 -15.08 24.89
C THR A 70 -7.04 -14.55 25.56
N ASP A 71 -5.86 -14.83 24.98
CA ASP A 71 -4.55 -14.31 25.38
C ASP A 71 -3.77 -13.92 24.11
N PRO A 72 -3.91 -12.66 23.66
CA PRO A 72 -3.36 -12.24 22.39
C PRO A 72 -1.82 -12.12 22.39
N GLY A 73 -1.18 -12.11 23.55
CA GLY A 73 0.24 -11.85 23.65
C GLY A 73 0.66 -10.48 23.06
N PRO A 74 1.95 -10.20 22.96
CA PRO A 74 2.45 -9.04 22.25
C PRO A 74 2.32 -9.25 20.73
N SER A 75 1.56 -8.39 20.05
CA SER A 75 1.37 -8.45 18.60
C SER A 75 2.16 -7.37 17.84
N TYR A 76 2.91 -6.52 18.53
CA TYR A 76 3.89 -5.63 17.94
C TYR A 76 5.16 -5.56 18.78
N GLN A 77 6.25 -5.16 18.14
CA GLN A 77 7.54 -4.97 18.79
C GLN A 77 8.20 -3.68 18.29
N LEU A 78 8.69 -2.87 19.20
CA LEU A 78 9.52 -1.71 18.88
C LEU A 78 10.98 -2.02 19.20
N THR A 79 11.82 -2.03 18.17
CA THR A 79 13.28 -2.24 18.31
C THR A 79 14.00 -1.05 17.71
N GLY A 80 14.60 -0.22 18.57
CA GLY A 80 15.19 1.04 18.15
C GLY A 80 14.12 1.99 17.60
N SER A 81 14.15 2.27 16.30
CA SER A 81 13.17 3.09 15.59
C SER A 81 12.25 2.28 14.65
N THR A 82 12.35 0.95 14.67
CA THR A 82 11.56 0.05 13.84
C THR A 82 10.40 -0.54 14.63
N LEU A 83 9.18 -0.28 14.19
CA LEU A 83 7.96 -0.86 14.72
C LEU A 83 7.55 -2.04 13.83
N THR A 84 7.64 -3.26 14.36
CA THR A 84 7.20 -4.48 13.67
C THR A 84 5.80 -4.85 14.14
N LEU A 85 4.88 -5.06 13.19
CA LEU A 85 3.48 -5.39 13.42
C LEU A 85 3.22 -6.83 12.96
N ALA A 86 2.83 -7.72 13.88
CA ALA A 86 2.34 -9.05 13.54
C ALA A 86 0.81 -9.02 13.41
N THR A 87 0.29 -9.30 12.22
CA THR A 87 -1.16 -9.27 11.97
C THR A 87 -1.84 -10.62 12.26
N ASP A 88 -1.06 -11.60 12.70
CA ASP A 88 -1.56 -12.88 13.18
C ASP A 88 -1.20 -13.10 14.65
N CYS A 89 -1.99 -13.86 15.36
CA CYS A 89 -1.80 -14.16 16.78
C CYS A 89 -2.06 -15.66 17.08
N GLY A 90 -1.96 -16.51 16.05
CA GLY A 90 -2.16 -17.95 16.13
C GLY A 90 -3.42 -18.43 15.38
N ALA A 91 -3.76 -19.69 15.55
CA ALA A 91 -4.89 -20.30 14.85
C ALA A 91 -6.21 -19.59 15.16
N ASN A 92 -6.96 -19.18 14.14
CA ASN A 92 -8.21 -18.42 14.24
C ASN A 92 -8.11 -17.09 15.01
N CYS A 93 -6.96 -16.48 14.99
CA CYS A 93 -6.68 -15.20 15.63
C CYS A 93 -6.06 -14.24 14.61
N HIS A 94 -6.55 -13.01 14.56
CA HIS A 94 -5.98 -11.95 13.72
C HIS A 94 -6.02 -10.60 14.44
N VAL A 95 -5.12 -9.73 14.05
CA VAL A 95 -4.95 -8.40 14.64
C VAL A 95 -5.10 -7.34 13.56
N ASN A 96 -6.10 -6.49 13.72
CA ASN A 96 -6.24 -5.29 12.90
C ASN A 96 -5.56 -4.11 13.60
N TYR A 97 -4.90 -3.27 12.83
CA TYR A 97 -4.17 -2.10 13.32
C TYR A 97 -4.69 -0.80 12.74
N GLU A 98 -4.78 0.22 13.60
CA GLU A 98 -4.84 1.63 13.20
C GLU A 98 -3.62 2.33 13.80
N ILE A 99 -2.72 2.79 12.95
CA ILE A 99 -1.46 3.43 13.36
C ILE A 99 -1.48 4.89 12.96
N THR A 100 -1.12 5.77 13.90
CA THR A 100 -0.81 7.17 13.59
C THR A 100 0.65 7.42 13.93
N ALA A 101 1.48 7.73 12.93
CA ALA A 101 2.92 7.86 13.07
C ALA A 101 3.42 9.24 12.60
N PRO A 102 4.65 9.65 12.96
CA PRO A 102 5.26 10.87 12.43
C PRO A 102 5.38 10.85 10.90
N ALA A 103 5.40 12.03 10.28
CA ALA A 103 5.59 12.16 8.84
C ALA A 103 6.94 11.57 8.37
N GLY A 104 6.96 11.01 7.15
CA GLY A 104 8.15 10.47 6.53
C GLY A 104 8.55 9.06 6.99
N VAL A 105 7.71 8.39 7.79
CA VAL A 105 7.94 6.99 8.17
C VAL A 105 7.88 6.11 6.93
N ALA A 106 8.87 5.22 6.78
CA ALA A 106 8.85 4.18 5.75
C ALA A 106 7.94 3.03 6.17
N VAL A 107 7.17 2.50 5.22
CA VAL A 107 6.29 1.33 5.45
C VAL A 107 6.74 0.21 4.52
N ARG A 108 7.05 -0.95 5.08
CA ARG A 108 7.51 -2.10 4.31
C ARG A 108 7.08 -3.42 4.93
N GLY A 109 7.15 -4.47 4.14
CA GLY A 109 6.91 -5.82 4.63
C GLY A 109 5.88 -6.57 3.81
N GLU A 110 5.32 -7.60 4.39
CA GLU A 110 4.41 -8.51 3.70
C GLU A 110 3.11 -8.72 4.48
N LEU A 111 2.02 -8.94 3.75
CA LEU A 111 0.71 -9.28 4.29
C LEU A 111 0.15 -10.46 3.49
N ARG A 112 -0.35 -11.48 4.18
CA ARG A 112 -0.94 -12.64 3.52
C ARG A 112 -2.37 -12.37 3.08
N SER A 113 -3.16 -11.77 3.96
CA SER A 113 -4.55 -11.41 3.68
C SER A 113 -4.97 -10.21 4.53
N GLY A 114 -5.92 -9.44 4.04
CA GLY A 114 -6.43 -8.25 4.70
C GLY A 114 -6.13 -7.00 3.89
N ASP A 115 -6.85 -5.95 4.19
CA ASP A 115 -6.74 -4.69 3.47
C ASP A 115 -5.70 -3.78 4.11
N LEU A 116 -4.95 -3.08 3.28
CA LEU A 116 -3.89 -2.18 3.71
C LEU A 116 -4.12 -0.77 3.20
N GLY A 117 -4.29 0.17 4.13
CA GLY A 117 -4.32 1.60 3.85
C GLY A 117 -3.07 2.30 4.38
N VAL A 118 -2.39 3.07 3.54
CA VAL A 118 -1.21 3.85 3.92
C VAL A 118 -1.37 5.29 3.42
N SER A 119 -1.32 6.25 4.31
CA SER A 119 -1.44 7.67 3.96
C SER A 119 -0.27 8.50 4.51
N GLY A 120 0.33 9.32 3.65
CA GLY A 120 1.39 10.29 3.98
C GLY A 120 2.75 9.67 4.30
N ALA A 121 2.96 8.39 4.02
CA ALA A 121 4.22 7.71 4.30
C ALA A 121 5.41 8.27 3.50
N GLY A 122 6.61 7.92 3.94
CA GLY A 122 7.84 8.09 3.17
C GLY A 122 7.89 7.10 2.00
N THR A 123 8.83 6.18 2.04
CA THR A 123 8.88 5.07 1.08
C THR A 123 7.88 3.97 1.46
N VAL A 124 7.25 3.37 0.45
CA VAL A 124 6.34 2.23 0.63
C VAL A 124 6.87 1.05 -0.18
N ASP A 125 7.09 -0.11 0.46
CA ASP A 125 7.59 -1.33 -0.19
C ASP A 125 6.85 -2.56 0.37
N LEU A 126 5.88 -3.07 -0.38
CA LEU A 126 4.89 -4.01 0.11
C LEU A 126 4.77 -5.26 -0.77
N LYS A 127 4.54 -6.40 -0.11
CA LYS A 127 4.17 -7.66 -0.76
C LYS A 127 2.88 -8.21 -0.17
N LEU A 128 1.91 -8.51 -1.03
CA LEU A 128 0.62 -9.04 -0.61
C LEU A 128 0.27 -10.33 -1.36
N THR A 129 -0.36 -11.25 -0.66
CA THR A 129 -0.94 -12.41 -1.34
C THR A 129 -2.39 -12.13 -1.72
N SER A 130 -3.19 -11.54 -0.81
CA SER A 130 -4.60 -11.20 -1.08
C SER A 130 -5.02 -10.00 -0.23
N GLY A 131 -5.91 -9.19 -0.75
CA GLY A 131 -6.45 -8.00 -0.11
C GLY A 131 -6.16 -6.75 -0.93
N ASP A 132 -6.91 -5.71 -0.65
CA ASP A 132 -6.82 -4.46 -1.38
C ASP A 132 -5.77 -3.54 -0.73
N VAL A 133 -5.07 -2.78 -1.57
CA VAL A 133 -4.08 -1.81 -1.11
C VAL A 133 -4.44 -0.41 -1.58
N THR A 134 -4.51 0.50 -0.62
CA THR A 134 -4.63 1.93 -0.90
C THR A 134 -3.40 2.66 -0.36
N VAL A 135 -2.67 3.33 -1.24
CA VAL A 135 -1.56 4.23 -0.85
C VAL A 135 -1.89 5.64 -1.31
N ASP A 136 -1.94 6.57 -0.38
CA ASP A 136 -2.24 7.97 -0.65
C ASP A 136 -1.13 8.90 -0.14
N SER A 137 -0.77 9.90 -0.94
CA SER A 137 0.13 10.98 -0.57
C SER A 137 1.51 10.52 -0.07
N ALA A 138 2.09 9.49 -0.72
CA ALA A 138 3.44 9.06 -0.41
C ALA A 138 4.48 10.12 -0.80
N THR A 139 5.43 10.41 0.09
CA THR A 139 6.50 11.39 -0.18
C THR A 139 7.75 10.77 -0.79
N GLY A 140 7.85 9.45 -0.84
CA GLY A 140 8.90 8.66 -1.46
C GLY A 140 8.36 7.62 -2.46
N PRO A 141 9.23 6.85 -3.09
CA PRO A 141 8.86 5.80 -4.03
C PRO A 141 7.87 4.79 -3.44
N VAL A 142 6.93 4.34 -4.28
CA VAL A 142 5.98 3.26 -3.94
C VAL A 142 6.30 2.03 -4.78
N SER A 143 6.47 0.88 -4.13
CA SER A 143 6.68 -0.44 -4.72
C SER A 143 5.69 -1.43 -4.12
N ILE A 144 4.90 -2.11 -4.96
CA ILE A 144 3.90 -3.08 -4.52
C ILE A 144 3.97 -4.32 -5.40
N GLU A 145 4.12 -5.48 -4.78
CA GLU A 145 3.95 -6.79 -5.41
C GLU A 145 2.71 -7.46 -4.81
N ALA A 146 1.70 -7.79 -5.63
CA ALA A 146 0.50 -8.44 -5.13
C ALA A 146 0.07 -9.62 -6.03
N THR A 147 -0.52 -10.64 -5.41
CA THR A 147 -1.06 -11.76 -6.17
C THR A 147 -2.53 -11.53 -6.51
N SER A 148 -3.33 -11.03 -5.57
CA SER A 148 -4.76 -10.77 -5.82
C SER A 148 -5.25 -9.60 -4.98
N GLY A 149 -6.18 -8.84 -5.51
CA GLY A 149 -6.78 -7.66 -4.90
C GLY A 149 -6.59 -6.43 -5.76
N ASP A 150 -7.29 -5.37 -5.44
CA ASP A 150 -7.23 -4.12 -6.20
C ASP A 150 -6.23 -3.15 -5.57
N LEU A 151 -5.48 -2.47 -6.42
CA LEU A 151 -4.42 -1.55 -6.01
C LEU A 151 -4.78 -0.12 -6.40
N LEU A 152 -4.89 0.77 -5.42
CA LEU A 152 -5.08 2.21 -5.62
C LEU A 152 -3.87 2.97 -5.06
N VAL A 153 -3.16 3.68 -5.93
CA VAL A 153 -2.06 4.54 -5.53
C VAL A 153 -2.30 5.95 -6.02
N SER A 154 -2.35 6.92 -5.12
CA SER A 154 -2.52 8.33 -5.47
C SER A 154 -1.43 9.20 -4.86
N ASP A 155 -1.08 10.27 -5.60
CA ASP A 155 -0.12 11.30 -5.17
C ASP A 155 1.23 10.71 -4.72
N ALA A 156 1.93 10.03 -5.61
CA ALA A 156 3.25 9.48 -5.35
C ALA A 156 4.31 10.01 -6.34
N PRO A 157 5.59 10.15 -5.93
CA PRO A 157 6.66 10.61 -6.81
C PRO A 157 7.08 9.58 -7.86
N SER A 158 6.83 8.29 -7.64
CA SER A 158 7.05 7.21 -8.60
C SER A 158 6.34 5.94 -8.15
N LEU A 159 6.02 5.05 -9.10
CA LEU A 159 5.33 3.81 -8.84
C LEU A 159 5.99 2.62 -9.55
N THR A 160 6.21 1.55 -8.81
CA THR A 160 6.49 0.21 -9.36
C THR A 160 5.44 -0.75 -8.83
N VAL A 161 4.72 -1.44 -9.71
CA VAL A 161 3.67 -2.36 -9.30
C VAL A 161 3.67 -3.61 -10.15
N GLU A 162 3.55 -4.77 -9.50
CA GLU A 162 3.34 -6.07 -10.13
C GLU A 162 2.11 -6.74 -9.50
N LEU A 163 1.12 -7.08 -10.33
CA LEU A 163 -0.14 -7.69 -9.90
C LEU A 163 -0.45 -8.92 -10.76
N THR A 164 -0.87 -10.01 -10.12
CA THR A 164 -1.30 -11.18 -10.89
C THR A 164 -2.77 -11.10 -11.26
N SER A 165 -3.67 -10.74 -10.32
CA SER A 165 -5.10 -10.65 -10.58
C SER A 165 -5.74 -9.53 -9.77
N GLY A 166 -6.52 -8.68 -10.42
CA GLY A 166 -7.17 -7.50 -9.89
C GLY A 166 -6.81 -6.26 -10.70
N ASP A 167 -7.34 -5.13 -10.33
CA ASP A 167 -7.19 -3.88 -11.06
C ASP A 167 -6.11 -2.99 -10.44
N ILE A 168 -5.44 -2.22 -11.30
CA ILE A 168 -4.45 -1.23 -10.88
C ILE A 168 -4.97 0.17 -11.26
N THR A 169 -5.18 1.00 -10.26
CA THR A 169 -5.48 2.42 -10.43
C THR A 169 -4.35 3.26 -9.84
N ALA A 170 -3.69 4.04 -10.68
CA ALA A 170 -2.66 4.98 -10.26
C ALA A 170 -3.06 6.40 -10.66
N GLU A 171 -3.17 7.30 -9.70
CA GLU A 171 -3.63 8.66 -9.91
C GLU A 171 -2.58 9.68 -9.51
N ARG A 172 -2.38 10.68 -10.37
CA ARG A 172 -1.49 11.83 -10.11
C ARG A 172 -0.06 11.45 -9.74
N ILE A 173 0.50 10.44 -10.39
CA ILE A 173 1.89 10.04 -10.18
C ILE A 173 2.83 11.08 -10.83
N ALA A 174 3.73 11.66 -10.03
CA ALA A 174 4.54 12.79 -10.48
C ALA A 174 5.77 12.39 -11.33
N GLY A 175 6.15 11.12 -11.32
CA GLY A 175 7.34 10.61 -12.00
C GLY A 175 7.13 9.27 -12.69
N PRO A 176 8.19 8.48 -12.86
CA PRO A 176 8.13 7.26 -13.66
C PRO A 176 7.20 6.21 -13.05
N ILE A 177 6.50 5.50 -13.95
CA ILE A 177 5.68 4.33 -13.60
C ILE A 177 6.26 3.10 -14.27
N LYS A 178 6.35 1.99 -13.51
CA LYS A 178 6.54 0.63 -14.02
C LYS A 178 5.40 -0.21 -13.48
N ALA A 179 4.49 -0.64 -14.35
CA ALA A 179 3.31 -1.40 -13.96
C ALA A 179 3.18 -2.67 -14.79
N ARG A 180 2.86 -3.77 -14.13
CA ARG A 180 2.62 -5.05 -14.79
C ARG A 180 1.43 -5.75 -14.15
N ALA A 181 0.47 -6.17 -14.98
CA ALA A 181 -0.63 -7.01 -14.56
C ALA A 181 -0.74 -8.26 -15.44
N THR A 182 -1.14 -9.38 -14.86
CA THR A 182 -1.46 -10.57 -15.64
C THR A 182 -2.93 -10.57 -16.02
N SER A 183 -3.84 -10.23 -15.09
CA SER A 183 -5.28 -10.17 -15.39
C SER A 183 -5.90 -9.03 -14.58
N GLY A 184 -6.73 -8.23 -15.23
CA GLY A 184 -7.39 -7.06 -14.69
C GLY A 184 -7.05 -5.81 -15.49
N ASP A 185 -7.77 -4.75 -15.24
CA ASP A 185 -7.60 -3.49 -15.94
C ASP A 185 -6.57 -2.58 -15.26
N MET A 186 -5.95 -1.75 -16.07
CA MET A 186 -4.94 -0.81 -15.60
C MET A 186 -5.29 0.61 -16.02
N GLN A 187 -5.52 1.47 -15.04
CA GLN A 187 -5.75 2.89 -15.23
C GLN A 187 -4.62 3.70 -14.59
N LEU A 188 -3.86 4.40 -15.42
CA LEU A 188 -2.70 5.17 -14.98
C LEU A 188 -2.87 6.65 -15.33
N ASP A 189 -2.52 7.53 -14.41
CA ASP A 189 -2.55 8.97 -14.58
C ASP A 189 -1.27 9.59 -14.02
N ILE A 190 -0.47 10.24 -14.87
CA ILE A 190 0.74 10.97 -14.47
C ILE A 190 0.47 12.46 -14.38
N SER A 191 0.93 13.10 -13.31
CA SER A 191 0.74 14.54 -13.06
C SER A 191 1.77 15.45 -13.73
N ALA A 192 2.91 14.90 -14.12
CA ALA A 192 3.98 15.59 -14.85
C ALA A 192 4.56 14.68 -15.95
N PRO A 193 5.15 15.25 -17.03
CA PRO A 193 5.75 14.44 -18.09
C PRO A 193 6.82 13.49 -17.55
N ALA A 194 6.59 12.20 -17.68
CA ALA A 194 7.47 11.13 -17.19
C ALA A 194 7.41 9.90 -18.10
N SER A 195 8.37 9.00 -17.94
CA SER A 195 8.34 7.72 -18.66
C SER A 195 7.40 6.73 -17.98
N VAL A 196 6.60 6.02 -18.77
CA VAL A 196 5.71 4.96 -18.31
C VAL A 196 6.02 3.67 -19.05
N THR A 197 6.26 2.60 -18.31
CA THR A 197 6.34 1.24 -18.84
C THR A 197 5.20 0.43 -18.22
N ALA A 198 4.23 0.06 -19.00
CA ALA A 198 3.07 -0.68 -18.52
C ALA A 198 2.77 -1.88 -19.41
N SER A 199 2.41 -3.01 -18.81
CA SER A 199 2.02 -4.20 -19.54
C SER A 199 0.91 -4.98 -18.86
N VAL A 200 -0.12 -5.37 -19.64
CA VAL A 200 -1.23 -6.21 -19.21
C VAL A 200 -1.30 -7.43 -20.11
N GLN A 201 -1.50 -8.63 -19.53
CA GLN A 201 -1.69 -9.81 -20.39
C GLN A 201 -3.15 -9.98 -20.80
N SER A 202 -4.11 -9.72 -19.90
CA SER A 202 -5.55 -9.78 -20.17
C SER A 202 -6.26 -8.69 -19.40
N GLY A 203 -6.81 -7.74 -20.09
CA GLY A 203 -7.46 -6.54 -19.57
C GLY A 203 -7.07 -5.31 -20.39
N ASP A 204 -7.74 -4.21 -20.11
CA ASP A 204 -7.53 -2.96 -20.82
C ASP A 204 -6.50 -2.09 -20.10
N LEU A 205 -5.77 -1.26 -20.87
CA LEU A 205 -4.80 -0.32 -20.35
C LEU A 205 -5.17 1.10 -20.78
N THR A 206 -5.47 1.95 -19.83
CA THR A 206 -5.71 3.38 -20.05
C THR A 206 -4.62 4.21 -19.40
N LEU A 207 -4.01 5.11 -20.15
CA LEU A 207 -3.01 6.04 -19.65
C LEU A 207 -3.41 7.48 -19.96
N LEU A 208 -3.54 8.30 -18.92
CA LEU A 208 -3.67 9.75 -19.01
C LEU A 208 -2.33 10.42 -18.79
N VAL A 209 -1.97 11.33 -19.71
CA VAL A 209 -0.72 12.08 -19.62
C VAL A 209 -0.98 13.59 -19.71
N PRO A 210 -0.19 14.45 -19.05
CA PRO A 210 -0.24 15.89 -19.29
C PRO A 210 0.34 16.24 -20.66
N GLU A 211 0.06 17.43 -21.15
CA GLU A 211 0.72 17.95 -22.35
C GLU A 211 2.25 17.85 -22.22
N GLY A 212 2.91 17.34 -23.26
CA GLY A 212 4.36 17.13 -23.26
C GLY A 212 4.87 16.41 -24.49
N ALA A 213 6.17 16.25 -24.58
CA ALA A 213 6.81 15.47 -25.63
C ALA A 213 7.05 14.03 -25.17
N TYR A 214 6.51 13.06 -25.90
CA TYR A 214 6.62 11.65 -25.60
C TYR A 214 7.04 10.82 -26.81
N GLN A 215 7.92 9.85 -26.58
CA GLN A 215 8.12 8.77 -27.51
C GLN A 215 7.10 7.67 -27.20
N VAL A 216 6.08 7.52 -28.02
CA VAL A 216 5.00 6.54 -27.82
C VAL A 216 5.32 5.23 -28.52
N ARG A 217 5.27 4.13 -27.77
CA ARG A 217 5.44 2.75 -28.25
C ARG A 217 4.29 1.93 -27.71
N THR A 218 3.41 1.48 -28.57
CA THR A 218 2.27 0.64 -28.21
C THR A 218 2.36 -0.69 -28.92
N ASP A 219 2.00 -1.77 -28.23
CA ASP A 219 1.95 -3.13 -28.77
C ASP A 219 0.71 -3.84 -28.22
N THR A 220 -0.20 -4.24 -29.10
CA THR A 220 -1.40 -5.00 -28.75
C THR A 220 -1.37 -6.34 -29.50
N GLY A 221 -1.60 -7.44 -28.78
CA GLY A 221 -1.71 -8.76 -29.41
C GLY A 221 -3.08 -8.97 -30.03
N SER A 222 -4.14 -8.75 -29.27
CA SER A 222 -5.53 -8.76 -29.72
C SER A 222 -6.27 -7.60 -29.05
N GLY A 223 -6.82 -6.70 -29.83
CA GLY A 223 -7.45 -5.46 -29.42
C GLY A 223 -6.87 -4.27 -30.18
N ASP A 224 -7.37 -3.10 -29.88
CA ASP A 224 -7.01 -1.87 -30.56
C ASP A 224 -6.06 -1.01 -29.69
N ALA A 225 -5.10 -0.34 -30.34
CA ALA A 225 -4.26 0.65 -29.67
C ALA A 225 -4.57 2.04 -30.22
N THR A 226 -5.01 2.93 -29.37
CA THR A 226 -5.37 4.31 -29.70
C THR A 226 -4.55 5.30 -28.90
N ALA A 227 -3.95 6.28 -29.58
CA ALA A 227 -3.31 7.43 -28.95
C ALA A 227 -4.05 8.70 -29.39
N GLU A 228 -4.84 9.27 -28.48
CA GLU A 228 -5.64 10.47 -28.74
C GLU A 228 -4.88 11.71 -28.24
N ASP A 229 -4.66 12.66 -29.13
CA ASP A 229 -4.00 13.94 -28.84
C ASP A 229 -2.60 13.82 -28.20
N VAL A 230 -1.94 12.67 -28.34
CA VAL A 230 -0.56 12.43 -27.88
C VAL A 230 0.36 12.23 -29.09
N PRO A 231 0.97 13.29 -29.64
CA PRO A 231 1.86 13.19 -30.79
C PRO A 231 3.11 12.40 -30.42
N ASN A 232 3.48 11.44 -31.28
CA ASN A 232 4.72 10.68 -31.11
C ASN A 232 5.93 11.49 -31.56
N ASP A 233 6.81 11.81 -30.63
CA ASP A 233 8.12 12.43 -30.90
C ASP A 233 9.25 11.42 -30.60
N PRO A 234 9.87 10.82 -31.63
CA PRO A 234 10.95 9.84 -31.45
C PRO A 234 12.20 10.40 -30.72
N SER A 235 12.32 11.73 -30.64
CA SER A 235 13.43 12.39 -29.95
C SER A 235 13.14 12.74 -28.48
N ALA A 236 11.90 12.53 -28.03
CA ALA A 236 11.50 12.82 -26.67
C ALA A 236 12.23 11.93 -25.64
N LYS A 237 12.52 12.52 -24.48
CA LYS A 237 13.18 11.80 -23.37
C LYS A 237 12.22 10.90 -22.62
N ASN A 238 10.94 11.29 -22.54
CA ASN A 238 9.92 10.52 -21.87
C ASN A 238 9.37 9.46 -22.81
N ILE A 239 9.44 8.19 -22.40
CA ILE A 239 9.04 7.05 -23.21
C ILE A 239 7.77 6.46 -22.59
N LEU A 240 6.73 6.30 -23.40
CA LEU A 240 5.53 5.54 -23.09
C LEU A 240 5.65 4.18 -23.80
N ASP A 241 6.07 3.13 -23.07
CA ASP A 241 6.16 1.74 -23.58
C ASP A 241 5.00 0.94 -22.97
N LEU A 242 3.95 0.76 -23.76
CA LEU A 242 2.67 0.25 -23.32
C LEU A 242 2.29 -0.99 -24.10
N ARG A 243 1.90 -2.05 -23.42
CA ARG A 243 1.61 -3.35 -24.04
C ARG A 243 0.38 -4.00 -23.44
N THR A 244 -0.50 -4.51 -24.30
CA THR A 244 -1.54 -5.45 -23.91
C THR A 244 -1.43 -6.71 -24.79
N ARG A 245 -1.68 -7.89 -24.22
CA ARG A 245 -1.78 -9.10 -25.05
C ARG A 245 -3.20 -9.33 -25.52
N SER A 246 -4.19 -9.11 -24.67
CA SER A 246 -5.61 -9.20 -24.97
C SER A 246 -6.35 -8.11 -24.22
N GLY A 247 -6.90 -7.17 -24.95
CA GLY A 247 -7.58 -5.98 -24.46
C GLY A 247 -7.15 -4.74 -25.24
N ASP A 248 -7.84 -3.64 -24.98
CA ASP A 248 -7.63 -2.38 -25.66
C ASP A 248 -6.61 -1.50 -24.91
N LEU A 249 -5.92 -0.66 -25.64
CA LEU A 249 -4.95 0.28 -25.13
C LEU A 249 -5.34 1.70 -25.54
N LEU A 250 -5.56 2.55 -24.56
CA LEU A 250 -5.88 3.96 -24.77
C LEU A 250 -4.83 4.85 -24.09
N VAL A 251 -4.25 5.76 -24.86
CA VAL A 251 -3.44 6.86 -24.34
C VAL A 251 -4.11 8.17 -24.71
N SER A 252 -4.32 9.06 -23.77
CA SER A 252 -4.90 10.37 -24.03
C SER A 252 -4.26 11.48 -23.21
N THR A 253 -4.36 12.71 -23.69
CA THR A 253 -4.02 13.89 -22.89
C THR A 253 -5.17 14.29 -21.98
N ARG A 254 -4.84 14.99 -20.89
CA ARG A 254 -5.83 15.62 -20.02
C ARG A 254 -6.42 16.85 -20.70
#